data_67c3d6aca77bae64e390c18240f6477c
#
_entry.id   67c3d6aca77bae64e390c18240f6477c
#
_cell.length_a   1.000
_cell.length_b   1.000
_cell.length_c   1.000
_cell.angle_alpha   90.00
_cell.angle_beta   90.00
_cell.angle_gamma   90.00
#
_symmetry.space_group_name_H-M   'P 1'
#
loop_
_entity.id
_entity.type
_entity.pdbx_description
1 polymer ?
#
loop_
_entity_poly.entity_id
_entity_poly.type
_entity_poly.pdbx_seq_one_letter_code
_entity_poly.pdbx_strand_id
1 'polypeptide(L)'
;LDEVVFRGEASRWRKSKSSVQWMETIPGGPGYRIRKVRFEALPGLWIPALLYEPEGLTKTSGCIPVVLNVNGHDRPNGKAADYKQIRCINQARRGMLALNVEWLGMGQLHKPEYGHYLMNQLDLCGTSGLAPFYLSMSRGIDLLLAHPNADPRRVAVAGLSGGGWQTITISALDTRVTLSDPVAGYSSFLTRNHNFSDLGDSEQTPCDMATVADYSHLTAMMAPRATLLTFNATDNCCFAAGHALPPLLAAARPIFKLYGKRKNLWAHVNFSPGNHNFGRDNREALYRMFGAHFFADRTNYDAREIDVTDELKTKEQLFVTIPDDNATFVSLARDISTRLPRGPRVPSADDGPEARKQWQVEARQRLAQVIRSQPMTLGASLVDEKVDGDGAGQTRALLWKLKLGGEWTV
;
A
#
# COMPACT_ATOMS: atom_id res chain seq x y z
N LEU A 1 4.01 5.78 -13.00
CA LEU A 1 5.04 5.15 -12.18
C LEU A 1 6.24 6.08 -11.93
N ASP A 2 6.83 6.65 -12.97
CA ASP A 2 8.08 7.42 -12.85
C ASP A 2 7.88 8.74 -12.07
N GLU A 3 6.75 9.40 -12.21
CA GLU A 3 6.46 10.68 -11.54
C GLU A 3 6.08 10.52 -10.06
N VAL A 4 5.40 9.43 -9.69
CA VAL A 4 4.87 9.23 -8.33
C VAL A 4 5.70 8.21 -7.55
N VAL A 5 6.03 7.05 -8.16
CA VAL A 5 6.68 5.93 -7.45
C VAL A 5 8.19 5.99 -7.55
N PHE A 6 8.76 6.33 -8.73
CA PHE A 6 10.19 6.18 -8.99
C PHE A 6 10.95 7.48 -9.22
N ARG A 7 10.45 8.60 -8.70
CA ARG A 7 11.20 9.87 -8.76
C ARG A 7 12.46 9.83 -7.89
N GLY A 8 13.46 10.60 -8.25
CA GLY A 8 14.70 10.74 -7.49
C GLY A 8 15.47 9.43 -7.33
N GLU A 9 15.94 9.16 -6.11
CA GLU A 9 16.73 7.96 -5.77
C GLU A 9 15.96 6.66 -6.02
N ALA A 10 14.63 6.68 -5.90
CA ALA A 10 13.78 5.53 -6.16
C ALA A 10 13.96 4.94 -7.58
N SER A 11 14.34 5.77 -8.55
CA SER A 11 14.71 5.33 -9.90
C SER A 11 15.93 4.40 -9.89
N ARG A 12 16.90 4.63 -8.99
CA ARG A 12 18.08 3.77 -8.82
C ARG A 12 17.71 2.48 -8.08
N TRP A 13 16.88 2.58 -7.03
CA TRP A 13 16.40 1.42 -6.29
C TRP A 13 15.66 0.43 -7.19
N ARG A 14 14.83 0.94 -8.11
CA ARG A 14 14.16 0.09 -9.10
C ARG A 14 15.13 -0.76 -9.92
N LYS A 15 16.29 -0.22 -10.27
CA LYS A 15 17.31 -0.87 -11.10
C LYS A 15 18.26 -1.76 -10.31
N SER A 16 18.26 -1.67 -8.98
CA SER A 16 19.13 -2.50 -8.14
C SER A 16 18.73 -3.97 -8.21
N LYS A 17 19.72 -4.86 -8.08
CA LYS A 17 19.45 -6.28 -7.92
C LYS A 17 18.87 -6.52 -6.54
N SER A 18 17.88 -7.40 -6.45
CA SER A 18 17.31 -7.88 -5.20
C SER A 18 18.03 -9.15 -4.79
N SER A 19 18.54 -9.18 -3.57
CA SER A 19 19.09 -10.40 -2.97
C SER A 19 17.95 -11.19 -2.32
N VAL A 20 18.00 -12.52 -2.43
CA VAL A 20 17.04 -13.43 -1.81
C VAL A 20 17.78 -14.44 -0.96
N GLN A 21 17.36 -14.60 0.28
CA GLN A 21 17.95 -15.58 1.21
C GLN A 21 16.85 -16.50 1.74
N TRP A 22 16.94 -17.76 1.34
CA TRP A 22 16.12 -18.84 1.86
C TRP A 22 16.67 -19.32 3.20
N MET A 23 15.78 -19.57 4.15
CA MET A 23 16.09 -20.08 5.47
C MET A 23 15.50 -21.49 5.64
N GLU A 24 15.26 -21.88 6.89
CA GLU A 24 14.68 -23.18 7.17
C GLU A 24 13.29 -23.34 6.56
N THR A 25 12.99 -24.58 6.21
CA THR A 25 11.64 -25.03 5.88
C THR A 25 11.03 -25.66 7.12
N ILE A 26 9.85 -25.21 7.51
CA ILE A 26 9.12 -25.81 8.63
C ILE A 26 7.95 -26.62 8.10
N PRO A 27 7.55 -27.70 8.80
CA PRO A 27 6.38 -28.47 8.43
C PRO A 27 5.14 -27.58 8.46
N GLY A 28 4.32 -27.69 7.41
CA GLY A 28 2.96 -27.17 7.41
C GLY A 28 1.98 -28.13 8.06
N GLY A 29 0.75 -28.12 7.60
CA GLY A 29 -0.21 -29.20 7.78
C GLY A 29 -0.17 -30.15 6.58
N PRO A 30 -1.16 -31.04 6.44
CA PRO A 30 -1.21 -31.99 5.33
C PRO A 30 -1.18 -31.32 3.95
N GLY A 31 -0.24 -31.72 3.11
CA GLY A 31 -0.15 -31.33 1.71
C GLY A 31 0.55 -30.00 1.42
N TYR A 32 1.14 -29.34 2.42
CA TYR A 32 1.96 -28.13 2.20
C TYR A 32 3.07 -28.00 3.23
N ARG A 33 4.09 -27.22 2.86
CA ARG A 33 5.20 -26.82 3.74
C ARG A 33 5.34 -25.28 3.75
N ILE A 34 6.02 -24.73 4.74
CA ILE A 34 6.29 -23.31 4.87
C ILE A 34 7.80 -23.08 4.76
N ARG A 35 8.21 -22.32 3.77
CA ARG A 35 9.62 -21.93 3.59
C ARG A 35 9.80 -20.49 4.05
N LYS A 36 10.70 -20.28 4.99
CA LYS A 36 11.08 -18.94 5.44
C LYS A 36 12.03 -18.31 4.43
N VAL A 37 11.82 -17.03 4.16
CA VAL A 37 12.62 -16.30 3.18
C VAL A 37 12.68 -14.82 3.58
N ARG A 38 13.80 -14.18 3.29
CA ARG A 38 13.91 -12.72 3.25
C ARG A 38 14.46 -12.27 1.91
N PHE A 39 14.02 -11.11 1.47
CA PHE A 39 14.49 -10.53 0.21
C PHE A 39 14.68 -9.02 0.34
N GLU A 40 15.61 -8.46 -0.40
CA GLU A 40 15.81 -7.01 -0.45
C GLU A 40 14.76 -6.37 -1.37
N ALA A 41 13.95 -5.47 -0.80
CA ALA A 41 13.05 -4.62 -1.57
C ALA A 41 13.84 -3.53 -2.33
N LEU A 42 14.82 -2.96 -1.66
CA LEU A 42 15.81 -2.01 -2.17
C LEU A 42 17.11 -2.20 -1.35
N PRO A 43 18.27 -1.64 -1.77
CA PRO A 43 19.53 -1.88 -1.07
C PRO A 43 19.46 -1.65 0.44
N GLY A 44 19.75 -2.68 1.21
CA GLY A 44 19.73 -2.69 2.66
C GLY A 44 18.36 -2.86 3.31
N LEU A 45 17.25 -2.78 2.59
CA LEU A 45 15.90 -3.00 3.14
C LEU A 45 15.43 -4.44 2.88
N TRP A 46 15.57 -5.28 3.88
CA TRP A 46 15.15 -6.67 3.86
C TRP A 46 13.72 -6.84 4.37
N ILE A 47 12.93 -7.59 3.60
CA ILE A 47 11.55 -7.91 3.90
C ILE A 47 11.45 -9.40 4.24
N PRO A 48 11.00 -9.77 5.47
CA PRO A 48 10.75 -11.15 5.82
C PRO A 48 9.43 -11.63 5.21
N ALA A 49 9.40 -12.87 4.74
CA ALA A 49 8.23 -13.48 4.13
C ALA A 49 8.18 -14.99 4.37
N LEU A 50 7.02 -15.56 4.12
CA LEU A 50 6.73 -16.99 4.26
C LEU A 50 6.13 -17.49 2.94
N LEU A 51 6.78 -18.47 2.31
CA LEU A 51 6.22 -19.14 1.14
C LEU A 51 5.51 -20.43 1.60
N TYR A 52 4.20 -20.44 1.48
CA TYR A 52 3.38 -21.64 1.62
C TYR A 52 3.38 -22.35 0.27
N GLU A 53 3.95 -23.54 0.26
CA GLU A 53 4.24 -24.30 -0.96
C GLU A 53 3.59 -25.67 -0.88
N PRO A 54 2.82 -26.12 -1.90
CA PRO A 54 2.29 -27.46 -1.96
C PRO A 54 3.42 -28.51 -1.86
N GLU A 55 3.19 -29.57 -1.13
CA GLU A 55 4.13 -30.70 -1.09
C GLU A 55 4.16 -31.47 -2.41
N GLY A 56 5.25 -32.20 -2.63
CA GLY A 56 5.41 -33.06 -3.79
C GLY A 56 5.71 -32.34 -5.11
N LEU A 57 5.92 -31.01 -5.09
CA LEU A 57 6.34 -30.29 -6.29
C LEU A 57 7.78 -30.69 -6.69
N THR A 58 7.92 -31.10 -7.94
CA THR A 58 9.18 -31.42 -8.59
C THR A 58 9.41 -30.49 -9.78
N LYS A 59 10.61 -30.45 -10.34
CA LYS A 59 10.88 -29.67 -11.56
C LYS A 59 10.04 -30.14 -12.77
N THR A 60 9.56 -31.37 -12.74
CA THR A 60 8.69 -31.96 -13.78
C THR A 60 7.21 -31.78 -13.48
N SER A 61 6.84 -31.29 -12.30
CA SER A 61 5.47 -30.88 -12.01
C SER A 61 5.12 -29.69 -12.89
N GLY A 62 3.91 -29.65 -13.42
CA GLY A 62 3.42 -28.53 -14.24
C GLY A 62 3.46 -27.19 -13.49
N CYS A 63 3.34 -26.12 -14.23
CA CYS A 63 3.26 -24.77 -13.65
C CYS A 63 1.96 -24.56 -12.88
N ILE A 64 2.04 -23.97 -11.71
CA ILE A 64 0.92 -23.69 -10.80
C ILE A 64 0.75 -22.19 -10.55
N PRO A 65 -0.47 -21.72 -10.23
CA PRO A 65 -0.71 -20.32 -9.94
C PRO A 65 0.10 -19.84 -8.75
N VAL A 66 0.40 -18.55 -8.73
CA VAL A 66 1.10 -17.88 -7.63
C VAL A 66 0.25 -16.76 -7.05
N VAL A 67 0.34 -16.55 -5.74
CA VAL A 67 -0.41 -15.52 -5.02
C VAL A 67 0.53 -14.73 -4.13
N LEU A 68 0.62 -13.43 -4.36
CA LEU A 68 1.23 -12.50 -3.42
C LEU A 68 0.17 -12.08 -2.41
N ASN A 69 0.34 -12.48 -1.16
CA ASN A 69 -0.51 -12.09 -0.04
C ASN A 69 0.11 -10.90 0.67
N VAL A 70 -0.45 -9.72 0.43
CA VAL A 70 -0.04 -8.47 1.08
C VAL A 70 -0.89 -8.22 2.32
N ASN A 71 -0.30 -7.59 3.32
CA ASN A 71 -0.87 -7.50 4.66
C ASN A 71 -1.17 -6.05 5.05
N GLY A 72 -2.30 -5.83 5.71
CA GLY A 72 -2.67 -4.56 6.31
C GLY A 72 -2.19 -4.42 7.75
N HIS A 73 -2.70 -3.40 8.44
CA HIS A 73 -2.32 -3.05 9.80
C HIS A 73 -2.64 -4.18 10.78
N ASP A 74 -1.61 -4.76 11.32
CA ASP A 74 -1.63 -5.73 12.42
C ASP A 74 -0.27 -5.65 13.10
N ARG A 75 -0.11 -4.64 13.96
CA ARG A 75 1.17 -4.34 14.59
C ARG A 75 1.77 -5.50 15.36
N PRO A 76 1.00 -6.27 16.18
CA PRO A 76 1.60 -7.31 17.00
C PRO A 76 1.94 -8.59 16.22
N ASN A 77 1.14 -8.97 15.21
CA ASN A 77 1.24 -10.28 14.58
C ASN A 77 1.78 -10.22 13.14
N GLY A 78 1.55 -9.10 12.44
CA GLY A 78 1.99 -8.95 11.06
C GLY A 78 1.54 -10.12 10.18
N LYS A 79 2.48 -10.75 9.46
CA LYS A 79 2.22 -11.93 8.61
C LYS A 79 1.76 -13.17 9.37
N ALA A 80 1.96 -13.21 10.70
CA ALA A 80 1.60 -14.37 11.52
C ALA A 80 0.14 -14.37 12.00
N ALA A 81 -0.65 -13.32 11.74
CA ALA A 81 -2.05 -13.28 12.13
C ALA A 81 -2.86 -14.45 11.50
N ASP A 82 -3.75 -15.03 12.29
CA ASP A 82 -4.48 -16.26 11.96
C ASP A 82 -5.15 -16.22 10.57
N TYR A 83 -5.95 -15.17 10.30
CA TYR A 83 -6.68 -15.05 9.03
C TYR A 83 -5.74 -14.96 7.81
N LYS A 84 -4.52 -14.47 8.00
CA LYS A 84 -3.48 -14.38 6.96
C LYS A 84 -2.88 -15.75 6.70
N GLN A 85 -2.63 -16.53 7.75
CA GLN A 85 -2.19 -17.92 7.65
C GLN A 85 -3.27 -18.79 6.99
N ILE A 86 -4.52 -18.71 7.48
CA ILE A 86 -5.67 -19.48 6.94
C ILE A 86 -5.76 -19.27 5.42
N ARG A 87 -5.69 -18.02 4.97
CA ARG A 87 -5.72 -17.67 3.54
C ARG A 87 -4.59 -18.35 2.76
N CYS A 88 -3.35 -18.26 3.25
CA CYS A 88 -2.18 -18.83 2.58
C CYS A 88 -2.20 -20.36 2.57
N ILE A 89 -2.61 -21.00 3.68
CA ILE A 89 -2.76 -22.46 3.77
C ILE A 89 -3.80 -22.93 2.76
N ASN A 90 -4.95 -22.26 2.72
CA ASN A 90 -6.02 -22.60 1.78
C ASN A 90 -5.60 -22.45 0.31
N GLN A 91 -4.76 -21.49 0.00
CA GLN A 91 -4.17 -21.31 -1.34
C GLN A 91 -3.19 -22.46 -1.65
N ALA A 92 -2.28 -22.79 -0.74
CA ALA A 92 -1.32 -23.87 -0.93
C ALA A 92 -2.03 -25.23 -1.10
N ARG A 93 -3.05 -25.53 -0.28
CA ARG A 93 -3.85 -26.77 -0.38
C ARG A 93 -4.66 -26.86 -1.69
N ARG A 94 -4.89 -25.73 -2.37
CA ARG A 94 -5.51 -25.71 -3.71
C ARG A 94 -4.49 -25.84 -4.84
N GLY A 95 -3.21 -26.01 -4.50
CA GLY A 95 -2.13 -26.16 -5.49
C GLY A 95 -1.60 -24.83 -6.02
N MET A 96 -1.48 -23.82 -5.17
CA MET A 96 -0.90 -22.53 -5.50
C MET A 96 0.34 -22.24 -4.65
N LEU A 97 1.31 -21.50 -5.16
CA LEU A 97 2.36 -20.90 -4.35
C LEU A 97 1.83 -19.63 -3.68
N ALA A 98 1.82 -19.57 -2.36
CA ALA A 98 1.29 -18.44 -1.62
C ALA A 98 2.41 -17.75 -0.81
N LEU A 99 2.86 -16.57 -1.26
CA LEU A 99 3.84 -15.76 -0.55
C LEU A 99 3.13 -14.78 0.39
N ASN A 100 3.40 -14.91 1.68
CA ASN A 100 2.89 -14.04 2.75
C ASN A 100 3.99 -13.10 3.20
N VAL A 101 3.90 -11.82 2.83
CA VAL A 101 4.96 -10.82 3.00
C VAL A 101 4.71 -9.97 4.23
N GLU A 102 5.73 -9.74 5.04
CA GLU A 102 5.63 -8.76 6.13
C GLU A 102 5.50 -7.34 5.58
N TRP A 103 4.69 -6.53 6.24
CA TRP A 103 4.53 -5.13 5.86
C TRP A 103 5.34 -4.21 6.75
N LEU A 104 5.92 -3.16 6.17
CA LEU A 104 6.67 -2.14 6.90
C LEU A 104 5.82 -1.58 8.05
N GLY A 105 6.39 -1.49 9.23
CA GLY A 105 5.70 -1.03 10.44
C GLY A 105 4.83 -2.08 11.13
N MET A 106 4.76 -3.32 10.64
CA MET A 106 3.91 -4.39 11.20
C MET A 106 4.75 -5.61 11.61
N GLY A 107 4.22 -6.42 12.53
CA GLY A 107 4.83 -7.67 12.95
C GLY A 107 6.30 -7.54 13.28
N GLN A 108 7.16 -8.26 12.59
CA GLN A 108 8.62 -8.22 12.78
C GLN A 108 9.26 -6.88 12.41
N LEU A 109 8.61 -6.10 11.52
CA LEU A 109 9.04 -4.76 11.12
C LEU A 109 8.35 -3.67 11.93
N HIS A 110 7.72 -4.02 13.08
CA HIS A 110 7.10 -3.04 13.97
C HIS A 110 8.17 -2.33 14.83
N LYS A 111 8.80 -1.30 14.26
CA LYS A 111 9.72 -0.38 14.95
C LYS A 111 9.28 1.06 14.65
N PRO A 112 9.56 2.04 15.54
CA PRO A 112 9.19 3.44 15.33
C PRO A 112 9.66 3.99 13.97
N GLU A 113 10.88 3.60 13.52
CA GLU A 113 11.51 4.07 12.29
C GLU A 113 10.83 3.57 11.00
N TYR A 114 9.91 2.61 11.11
CA TYR A 114 9.03 2.14 10.02
C TYR A 114 7.62 2.76 10.09
N GLY A 115 7.37 3.74 10.97
CA GLY A 115 6.08 4.43 10.99
C GLY A 115 5.75 5.02 9.60
N HIS A 116 4.55 4.76 9.09
CA HIS A 116 4.19 5.10 7.70
C HIS A 116 4.34 6.60 7.40
N TYR A 117 4.01 7.46 8.36
CA TYR A 117 4.20 8.92 8.22
C TYR A 117 5.66 9.33 7.99
N LEU A 118 6.64 8.49 8.37
CA LEU A 118 8.07 8.75 8.13
C LEU A 118 8.48 8.58 6.67
N MET A 119 7.67 7.91 5.84
CA MET A 119 7.90 7.86 4.40
C MET A 119 8.00 9.27 3.78
N ASN A 120 7.30 10.25 4.35
CA ASN A 120 7.30 11.63 3.88
C ASN A 120 8.68 12.28 4.00
N GLN A 121 9.59 11.78 4.84
CA GLN A 121 10.99 12.23 4.86
C GLN A 121 11.71 11.94 3.55
N LEU A 122 11.36 10.84 2.87
CA LEU A 122 11.87 10.54 1.53
C LEU A 122 11.32 11.53 0.50
N ASP A 123 10.04 11.90 0.61
CA ASP A 123 9.43 12.92 -0.25
C ASP A 123 10.11 14.27 -0.08
N LEU A 124 10.45 14.67 1.15
CA LEU A 124 11.24 15.86 1.45
C LEU A 124 12.66 15.81 0.87
N CYS A 125 13.22 14.62 0.69
CA CYS A 125 14.49 14.41 0.01
C CYS A 125 14.37 14.38 -1.53
N GLY A 126 13.22 14.69 -2.10
CA GLY A 126 12.99 14.69 -3.56
C GLY A 126 12.89 13.31 -4.19
N THR A 127 12.77 12.25 -3.37
CA THR A 127 12.48 10.88 -3.83
C THR A 127 11.08 10.47 -3.44
N SER A 128 10.65 9.26 -3.79
CA SER A 128 9.29 8.81 -3.46
C SER A 128 9.25 7.98 -2.19
N GLY A 129 8.48 8.45 -1.20
CA GLY A 129 8.16 7.67 0.00
C GLY A 129 7.33 6.40 -0.29
N LEU A 130 6.65 6.35 -1.44
CA LEU A 130 5.88 5.18 -1.89
C LEU A 130 6.79 4.05 -2.40
N ALA A 131 8.00 4.36 -2.87
CA ALA A 131 8.88 3.37 -3.52
C ALA A 131 9.23 2.17 -2.65
N PRO A 132 9.58 2.29 -1.34
CA PRO A 132 9.83 1.14 -0.49
C PRO A 132 8.66 0.16 -0.42
N PHE A 133 7.42 0.66 -0.33
CA PHE A 133 6.21 -0.17 -0.34
C PHE A 133 6.03 -0.88 -1.68
N TYR A 134 6.13 -0.12 -2.78
CA TYR A 134 5.95 -0.68 -4.12
C TYR A 134 7.00 -1.74 -4.43
N LEU A 135 8.28 -1.48 -4.12
CA LEU A 135 9.36 -2.41 -4.38
C LEU A 135 9.26 -3.67 -3.52
N SER A 136 8.78 -3.57 -2.27
CA SER A 136 8.50 -4.74 -1.44
C SER A 136 7.52 -5.70 -2.13
N MET A 137 6.47 -5.17 -2.74
CA MET A 137 5.48 -5.97 -3.48
C MET A 137 6.04 -6.50 -4.81
N SER A 138 6.67 -5.64 -5.60
CA SER A 138 7.19 -6.00 -6.92
C SER A 138 8.30 -7.08 -6.81
N ARG A 139 9.19 -6.96 -5.81
CA ARG A 139 10.22 -7.98 -5.54
C ARG A 139 9.62 -9.29 -4.99
N GLY A 140 8.50 -9.20 -4.25
CA GLY A 140 7.73 -10.39 -3.88
C GLY A 140 7.19 -11.15 -5.10
N ILE A 141 6.73 -10.44 -6.14
CA ILE A 141 6.33 -11.05 -7.42
C ILE A 141 7.56 -11.64 -8.15
N ASP A 142 8.71 -10.95 -8.17
CA ASP A 142 9.95 -11.47 -8.75
C ASP A 142 10.33 -12.81 -8.08
N LEU A 143 10.28 -12.87 -6.75
CA LEU A 143 10.57 -14.07 -5.95
C LEU A 143 9.62 -15.22 -6.30
N LEU A 144 8.32 -14.95 -6.38
CA LEU A 144 7.33 -15.96 -6.75
C LEU A 144 7.58 -16.50 -8.16
N LEU A 145 7.83 -15.62 -9.12
CA LEU A 145 8.05 -15.99 -10.51
C LEU A 145 9.41 -16.66 -10.77
N ALA A 146 10.38 -16.51 -9.87
CA ALA A 146 11.64 -17.25 -9.89
C ALA A 146 11.47 -18.72 -9.46
N HIS A 147 10.32 -19.11 -8.90
CA HIS A 147 10.08 -20.50 -8.54
C HIS A 147 9.88 -21.37 -9.80
N PRO A 148 10.53 -22.57 -9.89
CA PRO A 148 10.51 -23.37 -11.12
C PRO A 148 9.11 -23.84 -11.56
N ASN A 149 8.16 -23.90 -10.63
CA ASN A 149 6.78 -24.29 -10.92
C ASN A 149 5.82 -23.08 -10.98
N ALA A 150 6.30 -21.86 -10.98
CA ALA A 150 5.40 -20.69 -11.09
C ALA A 150 4.80 -20.55 -12.50
N ASP A 151 3.50 -20.32 -12.59
CA ASP A 151 2.85 -19.94 -13.85
C ASP A 151 2.77 -18.41 -13.98
N PRO A 152 3.56 -17.79 -14.86
CA PRO A 152 3.54 -16.33 -15.02
C PRO A 152 2.23 -15.79 -15.61
N ARG A 153 1.35 -16.66 -16.08
CA ARG A 153 0.02 -16.28 -16.60
C ARG A 153 -1.06 -16.32 -15.52
N ARG A 154 -0.76 -16.86 -14.34
CA ARG A 154 -1.70 -16.99 -13.22
C ARG A 154 -1.10 -16.43 -11.94
N VAL A 155 -0.99 -15.09 -11.92
CA VAL A 155 -0.43 -14.30 -10.79
C VAL A 155 -1.54 -13.52 -10.12
N ALA A 156 -1.80 -13.80 -8.86
CA ALA A 156 -2.80 -13.09 -8.07
C ALA A 156 -2.16 -12.23 -6.97
N VAL A 157 -2.88 -11.19 -6.56
CA VAL A 157 -2.58 -10.40 -5.37
C VAL A 157 -3.86 -10.22 -4.56
N ALA A 158 -3.77 -10.38 -3.24
CA ALA A 158 -4.91 -10.19 -2.34
C ALA A 158 -4.48 -9.69 -0.96
N GLY A 159 -5.30 -8.82 -0.36
CA GLY A 159 -5.05 -8.31 0.99
C GLY A 159 -6.18 -7.44 1.53
N LEU A 160 -6.25 -7.33 2.86
CA LEU A 160 -7.25 -6.52 3.59
C LEU A 160 -6.68 -5.18 4.02
N SER A 161 -7.49 -4.13 4.02
CA SER A 161 -7.15 -2.83 4.62
C SER A 161 -5.93 -2.22 3.92
N GLY A 162 -4.88 -1.86 4.62
CA GLY A 162 -3.60 -1.50 4.00
C GLY A 162 -3.11 -2.56 2.99
N GLY A 163 -3.46 -3.85 3.19
CA GLY A 163 -3.23 -4.90 2.19
C GLY A 163 -4.13 -4.76 0.96
N GLY A 164 -5.36 -4.29 1.10
CA GLY A 164 -6.23 -3.96 -0.04
C GLY A 164 -5.70 -2.76 -0.84
N TRP A 165 -5.18 -1.75 -0.14
CA TRP A 165 -4.46 -0.65 -0.77
C TRP A 165 -3.21 -1.14 -1.54
N GLN A 166 -2.40 -1.99 -0.91
CA GLN A 166 -1.24 -2.60 -1.57
C GLN A 166 -1.67 -3.40 -2.81
N THR A 167 -2.76 -4.17 -2.67
CA THR A 167 -3.29 -5.00 -3.76
C THR A 167 -3.65 -4.17 -4.97
N ILE A 168 -4.45 -3.11 -4.84
CA ILE A 168 -4.82 -2.29 -6.00
C ILE A 168 -3.61 -1.54 -6.57
N THR A 169 -2.71 -1.05 -5.72
CA THR A 169 -1.53 -0.32 -6.15
C THR A 169 -0.61 -1.19 -7.01
N ILE A 170 -0.21 -2.37 -6.53
CA ILE A 170 0.69 -3.23 -7.31
C ILE A 170 -0.03 -3.82 -8.51
N SER A 171 -1.29 -4.24 -8.38
CA SER A 171 -2.03 -4.88 -9.45
C SER A 171 -2.30 -3.94 -10.63
N ALA A 172 -2.60 -2.67 -10.37
CA ALA A 172 -2.81 -1.68 -11.43
C ALA A 172 -1.51 -1.35 -12.18
N LEU A 173 -0.38 -1.28 -11.46
CA LEU A 173 0.88 -0.77 -11.98
C LEU A 173 1.86 -1.86 -12.45
N ASP A 174 1.67 -3.12 -12.04
CA ASP A 174 2.46 -4.26 -12.49
C ASP A 174 1.61 -5.19 -13.37
N THR A 175 1.91 -5.21 -14.66
CA THR A 175 1.13 -5.96 -15.66
C THR A 175 1.28 -7.47 -15.55
N ARG A 176 2.21 -7.98 -14.73
CA ARG A 176 2.35 -9.42 -14.44
C ARG A 176 1.19 -9.94 -13.59
N VAL A 177 0.53 -9.07 -12.80
CA VAL A 177 -0.64 -9.46 -12.01
C VAL A 177 -1.83 -9.67 -12.94
N THR A 178 -2.42 -10.85 -12.90
CA THR A 178 -3.53 -11.27 -13.76
C THR A 178 -4.86 -11.40 -13.02
N LEU A 179 -4.82 -11.43 -11.66
CA LEU A 179 -5.99 -11.44 -10.79
C LEU A 179 -5.74 -10.61 -9.53
N SER A 180 -6.72 -9.80 -9.13
CA SER A 180 -6.63 -8.89 -7.99
C SER A 180 -7.86 -8.97 -7.11
N ASP A 181 -7.67 -9.05 -5.78
CA ASP A 181 -8.74 -8.94 -4.77
C ASP A 181 -8.34 -7.96 -3.65
N PRO A 182 -8.50 -6.65 -3.88
CA PRO A 182 -8.35 -5.66 -2.83
C PRO A 182 -9.56 -5.68 -1.90
N VAL A 183 -9.34 -6.02 -0.62
CA VAL A 183 -10.40 -6.13 0.38
C VAL A 183 -10.42 -4.88 1.27
N ALA A 184 -11.50 -4.09 1.22
CA ALA A 184 -11.76 -2.92 2.06
C ALA A 184 -10.50 -2.07 2.34
N GLY A 185 -9.79 -1.65 1.29
CA GLY A 185 -8.47 -1.03 1.42
C GLY A 185 -8.34 0.37 0.83
N TYR A 186 -9.35 0.86 0.12
CA TYR A 186 -9.31 2.19 -0.50
C TYR A 186 -10.69 2.66 -0.96
N SER A 187 -10.79 3.97 -1.14
CA SER A 187 -11.88 4.64 -1.86
C SER A 187 -11.29 5.74 -2.75
N SER A 188 -12.09 6.37 -3.60
CA SER A 188 -11.62 7.50 -4.42
C SER A 188 -11.26 8.70 -3.53
N PHE A 189 -10.38 9.58 -4.01
CA PHE A 189 -10.06 10.81 -3.28
C PHE A 189 -11.30 11.68 -3.07
N LEU A 190 -12.20 11.72 -4.05
CA LEU A 190 -13.46 12.45 -3.88
C LEU A 190 -14.32 11.86 -2.76
N THR A 191 -14.39 10.52 -2.66
CA THR A 191 -15.12 9.84 -1.57
C THR A 191 -14.54 10.18 -0.20
N ARG A 192 -13.19 10.23 -0.09
CA ARG A 192 -12.49 10.56 1.17
C ARG A 192 -12.80 11.97 1.68
N ASN A 193 -13.05 12.93 0.80
CA ASN A 193 -13.43 14.29 1.19
C ASN A 193 -14.74 14.34 1.99
N HIS A 194 -15.60 13.35 1.82
CA HIS A 194 -16.89 13.24 2.51
C HIS A 194 -16.91 12.17 3.61
N ASN A 195 -15.88 11.29 3.64
CA ASN A 195 -15.81 10.17 4.58
C ASN A 195 -14.39 10.14 5.21
N PHE A 196 -14.23 10.85 6.32
CA PHE A 196 -12.92 11.01 6.98
C PHE A 196 -12.32 9.70 7.48
N SER A 197 -13.13 8.68 7.77
CA SER A 197 -12.63 7.33 8.08
C SER A 197 -11.80 6.73 6.95
N ASP A 198 -12.01 7.20 5.72
CA ASP A 198 -11.33 6.71 4.52
C ASP A 198 -10.00 7.42 4.21
N LEU A 199 -9.57 8.39 5.01
CA LEU A 199 -8.32 9.12 4.74
C LEU A 199 -7.12 8.17 4.68
N GLY A 200 -7.09 7.16 5.55
CA GLY A 200 -6.00 6.21 5.61
C GLY A 200 -4.69 6.80 6.14
N ASP A 201 -3.62 6.05 6.00
CA ASP A 201 -2.28 6.46 6.39
C ASP A 201 -1.55 7.19 5.24
N SER A 202 -0.34 7.68 5.51
CA SER A 202 0.45 8.47 4.56
C SER A 202 0.68 7.79 3.21
N GLU A 203 0.88 6.46 3.20
CA GLU A 203 1.07 5.70 1.97
C GLU A 203 -0.20 5.66 1.10
N GLN A 204 -1.37 5.82 1.70
CA GLN A 204 -2.65 5.82 0.98
C GLN A 204 -2.99 7.18 0.36
N THR A 205 -2.22 8.21 0.68
CA THR A 205 -2.24 9.55 0.07
C THR A 205 -0.85 9.95 -0.40
N PRO A 206 -0.25 9.20 -1.35
CA PRO A 206 1.12 9.47 -1.79
C PRO A 206 1.27 10.88 -2.34
N CYS A 207 2.42 11.49 -2.05
CA CYS A 207 2.75 12.82 -2.55
C CYS A 207 2.57 12.87 -4.08
N ASP A 208 1.84 13.88 -4.55
CA ASP A 208 1.57 14.16 -5.95
C ASP A 208 0.68 13.14 -6.71
N MET A 209 0.23 12.07 -6.11
CA MET A 209 -0.61 11.08 -6.80
C MET A 209 -1.89 11.73 -7.35
N ALA A 210 -2.57 12.56 -6.57
CA ALA A 210 -3.82 13.19 -6.98
C ALA A 210 -3.70 14.12 -8.19
N THR A 211 -2.48 14.51 -8.59
CA THR A 211 -2.24 15.32 -9.80
C THR A 211 -2.26 14.49 -11.08
N VAL A 212 -2.12 13.17 -10.99
CA VAL A 212 -2.01 12.27 -12.15
C VAL A 212 -3.03 11.14 -12.13
N ALA A 213 -3.47 10.70 -10.96
CA ALA A 213 -4.40 9.57 -10.82
C ALA A 213 -5.19 9.61 -9.51
N ASP A 214 -6.33 8.92 -9.52
CA ASP A 214 -7.13 8.56 -8.36
C ASP A 214 -7.23 7.03 -8.29
N TYR A 215 -7.65 6.47 -7.18
CA TYR A 215 -7.91 5.04 -7.03
C TYR A 215 -9.00 4.49 -7.94
N SER A 216 -9.96 5.32 -8.35
CA SER A 216 -10.90 5.01 -9.41
C SER A 216 -10.21 4.72 -10.75
N HIS A 217 -9.14 5.48 -11.08
CA HIS A 217 -8.32 5.20 -12.25
C HIS A 217 -7.54 3.90 -12.10
N LEU A 218 -6.90 3.65 -10.94
CA LEU A 218 -6.20 2.39 -10.68
C LEU A 218 -7.13 1.19 -10.82
N THR A 219 -8.38 1.30 -10.32
CA THR A 219 -9.40 0.25 -10.47
C THR A 219 -9.75 0.01 -11.95
N ALA A 220 -9.93 1.07 -12.72
CA ALA A 220 -10.21 0.97 -14.15
C ALA A 220 -9.02 0.39 -14.95
N MET A 221 -7.78 0.68 -14.55
CA MET A 221 -6.55 0.15 -15.14
C MET A 221 -6.40 -1.37 -14.98
N MET A 222 -7.18 -1.99 -14.11
CA MET A 222 -7.22 -3.45 -13.99
C MET A 222 -7.77 -4.12 -15.26
N ALA A 223 -8.65 -3.45 -16.00
CA ALA A 223 -9.21 -4.00 -17.23
C ALA A 223 -8.11 -4.38 -18.26
N PRO A 224 -8.19 -5.53 -18.91
CA PRO A 224 -9.26 -6.55 -18.88
C PRO A 224 -9.05 -7.70 -17.88
N ARG A 225 -8.09 -7.57 -16.94
CA ARG A 225 -7.64 -8.62 -16.01
C ARG A 225 -8.72 -8.93 -14.95
N ALA A 226 -8.69 -10.14 -14.42
CA ALA A 226 -9.66 -10.58 -13.41
C ALA A 226 -9.55 -9.71 -12.14
N THR A 227 -10.66 -9.12 -11.72
CA THR A 227 -10.69 -8.17 -10.57
C THR A 227 -11.93 -8.44 -9.73
N LEU A 228 -11.71 -8.75 -8.46
CA LEU A 228 -12.73 -8.83 -7.43
C LEU A 228 -12.58 -7.62 -6.50
N LEU A 229 -13.62 -6.84 -6.34
CA LEU A 229 -13.67 -5.74 -5.38
C LEU A 229 -14.45 -6.22 -4.16
N THR A 230 -13.75 -6.53 -3.08
CA THR A 230 -14.35 -7.04 -1.83
C THR A 230 -14.44 -5.91 -0.80
N PHE A 231 -15.64 -5.69 -0.27
CA PHE A 231 -15.91 -4.69 0.76
C PHE A 231 -16.83 -5.25 1.85
N ASN A 232 -16.87 -4.57 3.01
CA ASN A 232 -17.72 -4.95 4.14
C ASN A 232 -18.85 -3.93 4.31
N ALA A 233 -20.07 -4.40 4.56
CA ALA A 233 -21.27 -3.57 4.55
C ALA A 233 -21.27 -2.48 5.63
N THR A 234 -20.86 -2.85 6.84
CA THR A 234 -20.82 -1.99 8.03
C THR A 234 -19.40 -1.87 8.56
N ASP A 235 -18.43 -1.72 7.65
CA ASP A 235 -17.04 -1.62 8.00
C ASP A 235 -16.82 -0.54 9.07
N ASN A 236 -16.33 -0.97 10.23
CA ASN A 236 -16.17 -0.12 11.41
C ASN A 236 -14.76 0.48 11.56
N CYS A 237 -13.94 0.32 10.53
CA CYS A 237 -12.62 0.96 10.43
C CYS A 237 -12.64 2.05 9.36
N CYS A 238 -12.81 1.64 8.10
CA CYS A 238 -12.68 2.50 6.93
C CYS A 238 -13.21 1.79 5.68
N PHE A 239 -13.56 2.53 4.65
CA PHE A 239 -13.96 2.00 3.33
C PHE A 239 -15.23 1.12 3.35
N ALA A 240 -16.27 1.52 4.12
CA ALA A 240 -17.53 0.79 4.11
C ALA A 240 -18.13 0.71 2.69
N ALA A 241 -18.70 -0.44 2.35
CA ALA A 241 -19.17 -0.76 0.99
C ALA A 241 -20.10 0.30 0.41
N GLY A 242 -20.98 0.87 1.24
CA GLY A 242 -22.03 1.79 0.79
C GLY A 242 -21.52 3.06 0.11
N HIS A 243 -20.37 3.58 0.52
CA HIS A 243 -19.77 4.78 -0.07
C HIS A 243 -18.52 4.52 -0.89
N ALA A 244 -17.72 3.50 -0.52
CA ALA A 244 -16.44 3.24 -1.19
C ALA A 244 -16.60 2.50 -2.52
N LEU A 245 -17.43 1.46 -2.58
CA LEU A 245 -17.54 0.57 -3.73
C LEU A 245 -18.23 1.19 -4.97
N PRO A 246 -19.36 1.92 -4.87
CA PRO A 246 -20.09 2.40 -6.04
C PRO A 246 -19.28 3.31 -6.96
N PRO A 247 -18.48 4.30 -6.50
CA PRO A 247 -17.66 5.14 -7.38
C PRO A 247 -16.58 4.34 -8.12
N LEU A 248 -15.98 3.34 -7.48
CA LEU A 248 -14.97 2.47 -8.08
C LEU A 248 -15.57 1.62 -9.20
N LEU A 249 -16.75 1.04 -8.96
CA LEU A 249 -17.48 0.29 -9.99
C LEU A 249 -17.94 1.18 -11.14
N ALA A 250 -18.38 2.40 -10.85
CA ALA A 250 -18.79 3.36 -11.86
C ALA A 250 -17.63 3.71 -12.83
N ALA A 251 -16.43 3.87 -12.28
CA ALA A 251 -15.23 4.12 -13.07
C ALA A 251 -14.76 2.89 -13.89
N ALA A 252 -14.77 1.70 -13.29
CA ALA A 252 -14.19 0.50 -13.88
C ALA A 252 -15.12 -0.17 -14.94
N ARG A 253 -16.43 -0.27 -14.68
CA ARG A 253 -17.39 -0.98 -15.56
C ARG A 253 -17.36 -0.55 -17.02
N PRO A 254 -17.31 0.75 -17.36
CA PRO A 254 -17.22 1.19 -18.76
C PRO A 254 -15.97 0.66 -19.46
N ILE A 255 -14.82 0.67 -18.74
CA ILE A 255 -13.53 0.23 -19.30
C ILE A 255 -13.54 -1.28 -19.54
N PHE A 256 -13.98 -2.08 -18.55
CA PHE A 256 -14.16 -3.53 -18.75
C PHE A 256 -15.13 -3.85 -19.92
N LYS A 257 -16.15 -3.01 -20.12
CA LYS A 257 -17.07 -3.12 -21.27
C LYS A 257 -16.34 -2.88 -22.60
N LEU A 258 -15.48 -1.86 -22.69
CA LEU A 258 -14.70 -1.55 -23.90
C LEU A 258 -13.81 -2.72 -24.32
N TYR A 259 -13.22 -3.42 -23.36
CA TYR A 259 -12.43 -4.63 -23.62
C TYR A 259 -13.26 -5.90 -23.88
N GLY A 260 -14.60 -5.84 -23.84
CA GLY A 260 -15.47 -7.02 -23.95
C GLY A 260 -15.35 -8.00 -22.78
N LYS A 261 -14.79 -7.56 -21.64
CA LYS A 261 -14.46 -8.41 -20.48
C LYS A 261 -15.25 -8.05 -19.21
N ARG A 262 -16.52 -7.66 -19.37
CA ARG A 262 -17.40 -7.33 -18.22
C ARG A 262 -17.42 -8.40 -17.13
N LYS A 263 -17.34 -9.68 -17.52
CA LYS A 263 -17.36 -10.85 -16.63
C LYS A 263 -16.08 -11.00 -15.80
N ASN A 264 -15.04 -10.22 -16.07
CA ASN A 264 -13.79 -10.23 -15.29
C ASN A 264 -13.83 -9.25 -14.11
N LEU A 265 -14.79 -8.35 -14.03
CA LEU A 265 -14.98 -7.44 -12.89
C LEU A 265 -16.11 -7.96 -12.00
N TRP A 266 -15.74 -8.41 -10.81
CA TRP A 266 -16.65 -8.87 -9.78
C TRP A 266 -16.69 -7.89 -8.61
N ALA A 267 -17.78 -7.93 -7.85
CA ALA A 267 -17.90 -7.25 -6.57
C ALA A 267 -18.50 -8.19 -5.54
N HIS A 268 -17.98 -8.15 -4.33
CA HIS A 268 -18.49 -8.87 -3.18
C HIS A 268 -18.66 -7.94 -1.99
N VAL A 269 -19.79 -8.02 -1.31
CA VAL A 269 -20.04 -7.28 -0.08
C VAL A 269 -20.36 -8.26 1.02
N ASN A 270 -19.53 -8.30 2.05
CA ASN A 270 -19.78 -9.08 3.25
C ASN A 270 -20.77 -8.35 4.14
N PHE A 271 -21.92 -8.97 4.42
CA PHE A 271 -22.96 -8.46 5.30
C PHE A 271 -22.93 -9.08 6.70
N SER A 272 -22.29 -10.24 6.86
CA SER A 272 -22.19 -10.95 8.14
C SER A 272 -20.78 -11.52 8.31
N PRO A 273 -20.02 -10.99 9.28
CA PRO A 273 -20.37 -9.98 10.28
C PRO A 273 -20.46 -8.55 9.73
N GLY A 274 -20.02 -8.26 8.51
CA GLY A 274 -20.07 -6.96 7.87
C GLY A 274 -19.06 -5.91 8.38
N ASN A 275 -18.37 -6.18 9.49
CA ASN A 275 -17.31 -5.32 10.05
C ASN A 275 -16.02 -5.42 9.24
N HIS A 276 -14.97 -4.69 9.66
CA HIS A 276 -13.66 -4.72 8.99
C HIS A 276 -12.98 -6.10 9.09
N ASN A 277 -13.10 -6.92 8.05
CA ASN A 277 -12.59 -8.29 8.08
C ASN A 277 -12.19 -8.84 6.71
N PHE A 278 -11.31 -9.86 6.72
CA PHE A 278 -11.11 -10.79 5.62
C PHE A 278 -11.50 -12.20 6.11
N GLY A 279 -12.75 -12.29 6.57
CA GLY A 279 -13.33 -13.51 7.11
C GLY A 279 -13.61 -14.57 6.05
N ARG A 280 -14.20 -15.68 6.47
CA ARG A 280 -14.46 -16.84 5.61
C ARG A 280 -15.25 -16.48 4.35
N ASP A 281 -16.33 -15.71 4.48
CA ASP A 281 -17.16 -15.31 3.34
C ASP A 281 -16.38 -14.53 2.28
N ASN A 282 -15.55 -13.54 2.71
CA ASN A 282 -14.67 -12.79 1.85
C ASN A 282 -13.60 -13.69 1.19
N ARG A 283 -13.01 -14.62 1.95
CA ARG A 283 -12.01 -15.55 1.43
C ARG A 283 -12.62 -16.53 0.42
N GLU A 284 -13.82 -17.02 0.67
CA GLU A 284 -14.54 -17.90 -0.27
C GLU A 284 -14.92 -17.14 -1.56
N ALA A 285 -15.20 -15.84 -1.51
CA ALA A 285 -15.37 -15.03 -2.72
C ALA A 285 -14.09 -15.01 -3.57
N LEU A 286 -12.92 -14.82 -2.95
CA LEU A 286 -11.63 -14.94 -3.63
C LEU A 286 -11.41 -16.34 -4.20
N TYR A 287 -11.73 -17.40 -3.43
CA TYR A 287 -11.56 -18.78 -3.91
C TYR A 287 -12.48 -19.08 -5.10
N ARG A 288 -13.72 -18.57 -5.13
CA ARG A 288 -14.59 -18.64 -6.31
C ARG A 288 -13.96 -17.96 -7.52
N MET A 289 -13.31 -16.81 -7.32
CA MET A 289 -12.60 -16.09 -8.39
C MET A 289 -11.40 -16.91 -8.91
N PHE A 290 -10.65 -17.57 -8.05
CA PHE A 290 -9.60 -18.52 -8.46
C PHE A 290 -10.16 -19.67 -9.27
N GLY A 291 -11.29 -20.28 -8.85
CA GLY A 291 -11.97 -21.32 -9.60
C GLY A 291 -12.29 -20.88 -11.03
N ALA A 292 -12.88 -19.70 -11.17
CA ALA A 292 -13.32 -19.18 -12.47
C ALA A 292 -12.17 -18.80 -13.41
N HIS A 293 -11.02 -18.38 -12.89
CA HIS A 293 -9.94 -17.82 -13.72
C HIS A 293 -8.65 -18.65 -13.73
N PHE A 294 -8.33 -19.36 -12.65
CA PHE A 294 -7.09 -20.13 -12.55
C PHE A 294 -7.30 -21.65 -12.67
N PHE A 295 -8.50 -22.10 -12.37
CA PHE A 295 -8.87 -23.53 -12.35
C PHE A 295 -10.16 -23.82 -13.13
N ALA A 296 -10.44 -23.03 -14.17
CA ALA A 296 -11.65 -23.16 -14.97
C ALA A 296 -11.80 -24.54 -15.67
N ASP A 297 -10.68 -25.25 -15.82
CA ASP A 297 -10.58 -26.61 -16.36
C ASP A 297 -10.85 -27.71 -15.31
N ARG A 298 -10.91 -27.37 -14.03
CA ARG A 298 -11.14 -28.32 -12.94
C ARG A 298 -12.63 -28.42 -12.61
N THR A 299 -13.26 -29.49 -13.03
CA THR A 299 -14.71 -29.74 -12.80
C THR A 299 -15.07 -29.94 -11.33
N ASN A 300 -14.12 -30.34 -10.51
CA ASN A 300 -14.28 -30.60 -9.07
C ASN A 300 -13.67 -29.55 -8.16
N TYR A 301 -13.42 -28.32 -8.67
CA TYR A 301 -12.88 -27.26 -7.84
C TYR A 301 -13.87 -26.82 -6.75
N ASP A 302 -13.47 -26.92 -5.49
CA ASP A 302 -14.27 -26.51 -4.33
C ASP A 302 -13.73 -25.17 -3.76
N ALA A 303 -14.58 -24.15 -3.79
CA ALA A 303 -14.28 -22.82 -3.26
C ALA A 303 -14.59 -22.68 -1.77
N ARG A 304 -15.20 -23.70 -1.11
CA ARG A 304 -15.46 -23.66 0.33
C ARG A 304 -14.15 -23.70 1.10
N GLU A 305 -14.05 -22.88 2.12
CA GLU A 305 -12.85 -22.83 2.94
C GLU A 305 -12.57 -24.17 3.64
N ILE A 306 -11.35 -24.64 3.51
CA ILE A 306 -10.85 -25.79 4.27
C ILE A 306 -10.54 -25.28 5.68
N ASP A 307 -11.10 -25.94 6.70
CA ASP A 307 -10.74 -25.65 8.09
C ASP A 307 -9.29 -26.09 8.35
N VAL A 308 -8.49 -25.14 8.80
CA VAL A 308 -7.06 -25.30 9.06
C VAL A 308 -6.67 -24.69 10.41
N THR A 309 -7.64 -24.53 11.31
CA THR A 309 -7.44 -23.86 12.59
C THR A 309 -6.35 -24.54 13.42
N ASP A 310 -6.29 -25.87 13.38
CA ASP A 310 -5.28 -26.67 14.11
C ASP A 310 -3.88 -26.66 13.48
N GLU A 311 -3.73 -26.02 12.29
CA GLU A 311 -2.47 -25.97 11.55
C GLU A 311 -1.73 -24.63 11.76
N LEU A 312 -2.38 -23.67 12.44
CA LEU A 312 -1.81 -22.35 12.65
C LEU A 312 -0.53 -22.41 13.48
N LYS A 313 0.42 -21.58 13.11
CA LYS A 313 1.73 -21.47 13.78
C LYS A 313 1.79 -20.20 14.60
N THR A 314 2.55 -20.22 15.69
CA THR A 314 2.80 -19.01 16.49
C THR A 314 3.72 -18.04 15.72
N LYS A 315 3.73 -16.78 16.14
CA LYS A 315 4.63 -15.78 15.53
C LYS A 315 6.11 -16.12 15.70
N GLU A 316 6.47 -16.80 16.78
CA GLU A 316 7.84 -17.27 17.05
C GLU A 316 8.23 -18.39 16.07
N GLN A 317 7.32 -19.32 15.79
CA GLN A 317 7.55 -20.37 14.78
C GLN A 317 7.68 -19.78 13.38
N LEU A 318 6.98 -18.67 13.09
CA LEU A 318 6.97 -17.99 11.79
C LEU A 318 8.00 -16.84 11.70
N PHE A 319 8.80 -16.65 12.73
CA PHE A 319 9.84 -15.62 12.74
C PHE A 319 10.88 -15.87 11.66
N VAL A 320 11.29 -14.81 10.96
CA VAL A 320 12.31 -14.82 9.90
C VAL A 320 13.40 -13.83 10.29
N THR A 321 14.61 -14.29 10.53
CA THR A 321 15.72 -13.40 10.93
C THR A 321 16.01 -12.38 9.85
N ILE A 322 16.13 -11.11 10.22
CA ILE A 322 16.56 -10.00 9.34
C ILE A 322 17.84 -9.37 9.94
N PRO A 323 18.65 -8.65 9.14
CA PRO A 323 19.83 -7.94 9.66
C PRO A 323 19.43 -6.90 10.73
N ASP A 324 20.29 -6.71 11.72
CA ASP A 324 20.07 -5.74 12.78
C ASP A 324 20.12 -4.29 12.25
N ASP A 325 20.93 -4.05 11.21
CA ASP A 325 21.09 -2.79 10.51
C ASP A 325 20.11 -2.63 9.33
N ASN A 326 18.99 -3.37 9.33
CA ASN A 326 18.00 -3.29 8.28
C ASN A 326 17.56 -1.85 8.03
N ALA A 327 17.58 -1.40 6.78
CA ALA A 327 17.26 -0.03 6.41
C ALA A 327 15.82 0.33 6.84
N THR A 328 15.62 1.59 7.23
CA THR A 328 14.34 2.16 7.66
C THR A 328 14.04 3.42 6.87
N PHE A 329 12.83 3.97 6.94
CA PHE A 329 12.53 5.26 6.34
C PHE A 329 13.50 6.34 6.81
N VAL A 330 13.83 6.34 8.11
CA VAL A 330 14.75 7.32 8.71
C VAL A 330 16.18 7.15 8.18
N SER A 331 16.71 5.92 8.14
CA SER A 331 18.08 5.68 7.65
C SER A 331 18.22 5.99 6.16
N LEU A 332 17.22 5.61 5.35
CA LEU A 332 17.19 5.91 3.93
C LEU A 332 17.13 7.42 3.66
N ALA A 333 16.25 8.14 4.36
CA ALA A 333 16.17 9.60 4.22
C ALA A 333 17.45 10.29 4.65
N ARG A 334 18.07 9.84 5.76
CA ARG A 334 19.36 10.36 6.23
C ARG A 334 20.45 10.16 5.19
N ASP A 335 20.59 8.96 4.64
CA ASP A 335 21.58 8.67 3.61
C ASP A 335 21.40 9.56 2.37
N ILE A 336 20.17 9.71 1.87
CA ILE A 336 19.89 10.59 0.74
C ILE A 336 20.22 12.04 1.08
N SER A 337 19.81 12.52 2.26
CA SER A 337 19.96 13.94 2.67
C SER A 337 21.43 14.39 2.71
N THR A 338 22.38 13.48 2.99
CA THR A 338 23.82 13.78 2.99
C THR A 338 24.36 14.10 1.60
N ARG A 339 23.68 13.62 0.56
CA ARG A 339 24.10 13.76 -0.86
C ARG A 339 23.32 14.84 -1.62
N LEU A 340 22.29 15.41 -0.99
CA LEU A 340 21.49 16.45 -1.62
C LEU A 340 22.28 17.77 -1.76
N PRO A 341 22.13 18.47 -2.89
CA PRO A 341 22.71 19.81 -3.03
C PRO A 341 22.08 20.74 -1.98
N ARG A 342 22.93 21.49 -1.31
CA ARG A 342 22.45 22.52 -0.39
C ARG A 342 21.87 23.68 -1.19
N GLY A 343 20.76 24.22 -0.72
CA GLY A 343 20.17 25.44 -1.30
C GLY A 343 21.09 26.65 -1.17
N PRO A 344 20.78 27.77 -1.82
CA PRO A 344 21.50 29.00 -1.68
C PRO A 344 21.62 29.42 -0.22
N ARG A 345 22.81 29.87 0.18
CA ARG A 345 23.04 30.41 1.54
C ARG A 345 22.04 31.52 1.84
N VAL A 346 21.45 31.47 3.01
CA VAL A 346 20.68 32.62 3.53
C VAL A 346 21.63 33.78 3.74
N PRO A 347 21.38 34.97 3.18
CA PRO A 347 22.24 36.12 3.36
C PRO A 347 22.39 36.53 4.83
N SER A 348 23.61 36.77 5.26
CA SER A 348 23.94 37.27 6.60
C SER A 348 23.64 38.77 6.72
N ALA A 349 23.89 39.32 7.90
CA ALA A 349 23.80 40.77 8.11
C ALA A 349 24.76 41.56 7.21
N ASP A 350 25.93 40.98 6.98
CA ASP A 350 27.03 41.63 6.22
C ASP A 350 26.77 41.67 4.71
N ASP A 351 25.89 40.84 4.17
CA ASP A 351 25.55 40.80 2.73
C ASP A 351 24.63 41.99 2.33
N GLY A 352 24.15 42.75 3.30
CA GLY A 352 23.32 43.93 3.08
C GLY A 352 21.82 43.67 2.88
N PRO A 353 20.99 44.74 2.94
CA PRO A 353 19.54 44.60 2.88
C PRO A 353 19.03 44.17 1.50
N GLU A 354 19.66 44.61 0.43
CA GLU A 354 19.22 44.25 -0.94
C GLU A 354 19.44 42.76 -1.25
N ALA A 355 20.58 42.18 -0.82
CA ALA A 355 20.84 40.76 -0.98
C ALA A 355 19.79 39.91 -0.25
N ARG A 356 19.39 40.32 0.97
CA ARG A 356 18.32 39.65 1.71
C ARG A 356 16.96 39.74 1.02
N LYS A 357 16.64 40.95 0.50
CA LYS A 357 15.38 41.16 -0.22
C LYS A 357 15.30 40.30 -1.48
N GLN A 358 16.37 40.28 -2.25
CA GLN A 358 16.46 39.44 -3.45
C GLN A 358 16.31 37.96 -3.10
N TRP A 359 17.03 37.45 -2.10
CA TRP A 359 16.93 36.09 -1.64
C TRP A 359 15.50 35.73 -1.19
N GLN A 360 14.83 36.66 -0.46
CA GLN A 360 13.44 36.43 0.00
C GLN A 360 12.48 36.30 -1.18
N VAL A 361 12.62 37.10 -2.22
CA VAL A 361 11.78 37.02 -3.43
C VAL A 361 11.96 35.68 -4.11
N GLU A 362 13.20 35.27 -4.35
CA GLU A 362 13.52 34.01 -5.01
C GLU A 362 13.09 32.80 -4.16
N ALA A 363 13.29 32.86 -2.84
CA ALA A 363 12.87 31.77 -1.92
C ALA A 363 11.36 31.64 -1.89
N ARG A 364 10.59 32.73 -1.86
CA ARG A 364 9.12 32.71 -1.94
C ARG A 364 8.64 32.16 -3.27
N GLN A 365 9.27 32.54 -4.39
CA GLN A 365 8.91 31.98 -5.70
C GLN A 365 9.14 30.46 -5.76
N ARG A 366 10.31 29.99 -5.28
CA ARG A 366 10.58 28.53 -5.20
C ARG A 366 9.58 27.82 -4.28
N LEU A 367 9.30 28.40 -3.12
CA LEU A 367 8.31 27.84 -2.20
C LEU A 367 6.93 27.74 -2.84
N ALA A 368 6.47 28.81 -3.50
CA ALA A 368 5.18 28.83 -4.19
C ALA A 368 5.08 27.74 -5.26
N GLN A 369 6.17 27.49 -6.01
CA GLN A 369 6.23 26.40 -6.99
C GLN A 369 6.14 25.03 -6.32
N VAL A 370 6.89 24.80 -5.23
CA VAL A 370 6.93 23.52 -4.51
C VAL A 370 5.59 23.18 -3.90
N ILE A 371 4.93 24.14 -3.23
CA ILE A 371 3.62 23.96 -2.62
C ILE A 371 2.47 24.14 -3.62
N ARG A 372 2.77 24.40 -4.89
CA ARG A 372 1.78 24.68 -5.95
C ARG A 372 0.77 25.73 -5.54
N SER A 373 1.26 26.80 -4.91
CA SER A 373 0.44 27.93 -4.45
C SER A 373 -0.38 28.49 -5.59
N GLN A 374 -1.70 28.54 -5.40
CA GLN A 374 -2.60 29.24 -6.32
C GLN A 374 -2.90 30.63 -5.79
N PRO A 375 -3.01 31.65 -6.65
CA PRO A 375 -3.53 32.95 -6.24
C PRO A 375 -4.94 32.77 -5.70
N MET A 376 -5.17 33.20 -4.47
CA MET A 376 -6.48 33.15 -3.84
C MET A 376 -6.88 34.53 -3.34
N THR A 377 -8.13 34.89 -3.53
CA THR A 377 -8.73 36.05 -2.85
C THR A 377 -8.84 35.76 -1.37
N LEU A 378 -8.47 36.74 -0.54
CA LEU A 378 -8.57 36.65 0.91
C LEU A 378 -9.72 37.49 1.41
N GLY A 379 -10.74 36.86 1.98
CA GLY A 379 -11.73 37.50 2.83
C GLY A 379 -11.37 37.28 4.30
N ALA A 380 -11.29 38.32 5.09
CA ALA A 380 -11.01 38.21 6.51
C ALA A 380 -12.12 38.89 7.33
N SER A 381 -12.60 38.22 8.37
CA SER A 381 -13.54 38.78 9.35
C SER A 381 -13.04 38.50 10.76
N LEU A 382 -13.01 39.55 11.60
CA LEU A 382 -12.68 39.39 13.01
C LEU A 382 -13.83 38.65 13.70
N VAL A 383 -13.53 37.57 14.38
CA VAL A 383 -14.51 36.74 15.09
C VAL A 383 -14.55 37.07 16.59
N ASP A 384 -13.38 37.25 17.17
CA ASP A 384 -13.21 37.52 18.61
C ASP A 384 -11.95 38.31 18.90
N GLU A 385 -11.98 39.05 19.97
CA GLU A 385 -10.82 39.80 20.50
C GLU A 385 -10.71 39.58 22.00
N LYS A 386 -9.55 39.12 22.43
CA LYS A 386 -9.22 38.96 23.85
C LYS A 386 -8.09 39.90 24.21
N VAL A 387 -8.29 40.64 25.28
CA VAL A 387 -7.29 41.51 25.86
C VAL A 387 -6.95 40.97 27.25
N ASP A 388 -5.68 40.68 27.47
CA ASP A 388 -5.19 40.13 28.73
C ASP A 388 -4.09 41.02 29.30
N GLY A 389 -4.12 41.22 30.62
CA GLY A 389 -3.19 42.10 31.34
C GLY A 389 -3.59 43.58 31.40
N ASP A 390 -2.90 44.35 32.22
CA ASP A 390 -3.09 45.79 32.45
C ASP A 390 -1.86 46.60 32.07
N GLY A 391 -2.07 47.83 31.53
CA GLY A 391 -1.05 48.80 31.26
C GLY A 391 0.00 48.35 30.22
N ALA A 392 1.27 48.58 30.48
CA ALA A 392 2.38 48.32 29.53
C ALA A 392 2.59 46.81 29.24
N GLY A 393 1.95 45.89 30.00
CA GLY A 393 1.98 44.45 29.78
C GLY A 393 0.77 43.88 29.06
N GLN A 394 -0.11 44.75 28.51
CA GLN A 394 -1.33 44.33 27.88
C GLN A 394 -1.05 43.54 26.59
N THR A 395 -1.58 42.33 26.49
CA THR A 395 -1.53 41.48 25.28
C THR A 395 -2.91 41.45 24.61
N ARG A 396 -2.93 41.65 23.30
CA ARG A 396 -4.15 41.61 22.50
C ARG A 396 -4.11 40.42 21.53
N ALA A 397 -5.00 39.46 21.69
CA ALA A 397 -5.19 38.34 20.79
C ALA A 397 -6.43 38.56 19.90
N LEU A 398 -6.25 38.48 18.60
CA LEU A 398 -7.30 38.62 17.60
C LEU A 398 -7.56 37.28 16.94
N LEU A 399 -8.79 36.81 16.96
CA LEU A 399 -9.23 35.61 16.28
C LEU A 399 -9.91 36.00 14.95
N TRP A 400 -9.32 35.60 13.84
CA TRP A 400 -9.81 35.89 12.51
C TRP A 400 -10.38 34.63 11.84
N LYS A 401 -11.50 34.78 11.17
CA LYS A 401 -12.02 33.82 10.21
C LYS A 401 -11.54 34.24 8.82
N LEU A 402 -10.77 33.40 8.19
CA LEU A 402 -10.26 33.64 6.84
C LEU A 402 -11.04 32.82 5.82
N LYS A 403 -11.43 33.46 4.71
CA LYS A 403 -11.94 32.77 3.52
C LYS A 403 -10.93 32.90 2.39
N LEU A 404 -10.45 31.75 1.90
CA LEU A 404 -9.49 31.65 0.81
C LEU A 404 -10.20 31.19 -0.46
N GLY A 405 -10.16 31.99 -1.53
CA GLY A 405 -10.82 31.70 -2.80
C GLY A 405 -12.36 31.58 -2.73
N GLY A 406 -12.96 32.00 -1.62
CA GLY A 406 -14.42 31.84 -1.39
C GLY A 406 -14.85 30.45 -0.90
N GLU A 407 -13.99 29.46 -1.00
CA GLU A 407 -14.32 28.04 -0.71
C GLU A 407 -13.74 27.54 0.63
N TRP A 408 -12.47 27.86 0.91
CA TRP A 408 -11.80 27.41 2.12
C TRP A 408 -12.03 28.37 3.29
N THR A 409 -12.37 27.80 4.44
CA THR A 409 -12.47 28.57 5.70
C THR A 409 -11.41 28.07 6.68
N VAL A 410 -10.59 28.98 7.20
CA VAL A 410 -9.53 28.73 8.17
C VAL A 410 -9.73 29.66 9.37
#